data_e4e00c9619bd0758522a66fb470502a7
#
_entry.id   e4e00c9619bd0758522a66fb470502a7
#
_cell.length_a   1.000
_cell.length_b   1.000
_cell.length_c   1.000
_cell.angle_alpha   90.00
_cell.angle_beta   90.00
_cell.angle_gamma   90.00
#
_symmetry.space_group_name_H-M   'P 1'
#
loop_
_entity.id
_entity.type
_entity.pdbx_description
1 polymer ?
#
loop_
_entity_poly.entity_id
_entity_poly.type
_entity_poly.pdbx_seq_one_letter_code
_entity_poly.pdbx_strand_id
1 'polypeptide(L)'
;MKVILIIDGLQISLINKNKSLSLLSDAKKEAEKIIESAKDKGESIKNNKILQAKEKFLELKSEHEKIIFSREDKIKIIEREISSKESKIDSIIKKQESLNSDLEKKNAEIELKLSTLE
;
A
#
# COMPACT_ATOMS: atom_id res chain seq x y z
N MET A 1 -55.78 46.77 48.96
CA MET A 1 -54.56 46.00 49.34
C MET A 1 -54.51 44.62 48.67
N LYS A 2 -55.62 43.86 48.72
CA LYS A 2 -55.56 42.48 48.08
C LYS A 2 -55.34 42.48 46.56
N VAL A 3 -55.83 43.49 45.85
CA VAL A 3 -55.70 43.60 44.38
C VAL A 3 -54.25 43.91 43.98
N ILE A 4 -53.57 44.75 44.77
CA ILE A 4 -52.12 45.07 44.51
C ILE A 4 -51.23 43.84 44.71
N LEU A 5 -51.46 43.03 45.74
CA LEU A 5 -50.75 41.80 46.00
C LEU A 5 -50.99 40.75 44.92
N ILE A 6 -52.17 40.67 44.36
CA ILE A 6 -52.51 39.76 43.26
C ILE A 6 -51.80 40.21 41.98
N ILE A 7 -51.78 41.50 41.68
CA ILE A 7 -51.11 42.07 40.51
C ILE A 7 -49.59 41.88 40.64
N ASP A 8 -48.95 42.11 41.79
CA ASP A 8 -47.60 41.89 42.05
C ASP A 8 -47.23 40.41 41.92
N GLY A 9 -48.05 39.50 42.42
CA GLY A 9 -47.90 38.06 42.28
C GLY A 9 -47.98 37.59 40.82
N LEU A 10 -48.88 38.16 40.03
CA LEU A 10 -49.01 37.89 38.60
C LEU A 10 -47.80 38.44 37.83
N GLN A 11 -47.29 39.61 38.16
CA GLN A 11 -46.09 40.17 37.54
C GLN A 11 -44.85 39.33 37.84
N ILE A 12 -44.65 38.88 39.06
CA ILE A 12 -43.54 37.98 39.44
C ILE A 12 -43.64 36.65 38.71
N SER A 13 -44.84 36.10 38.60
CA SER A 13 -45.06 34.86 37.84
C SER A 13 -44.78 35.01 36.36
N LEU A 14 -45.13 36.11 35.73
CA LEU A 14 -44.81 36.43 34.32
C LEU A 14 -43.31 36.63 34.12
N ILE A 15 -42.64 37.32 34.99
CA ILE A 15 -41.18 37.52 34.93
C ILE A 15 -40.44 36.20 35.08
N ASN A 16 -40.83 35.33 36.00
CA ASN A 16 -40.27 34.01 36.18
C ASN A 16 -40.49 33.11 34.95
N LYS A 17 -41.69 33.17 34.37
CA LYS A 17 -42.01 32.42 33.14
C LYS A 17 -41.17 32.90 31.96
N ASN A 18 -40.99 34.21 31.79
CA ASN A 18 -40.17 34.79 30.74
C ASN A 18 -38.70 34.44 30.95
N LYS A 19 -38.18 34.46 32.17
CA LYS A 19 -36.83 34.01 32.49
C LYS A 19 -36.63 32.54 32.18
N SER A 20 -37.61 31.68 32.52
CA SER A 20 -37.55 30.24 32.19
C SER A 20 -37.53 29.99 30.70
N LEU A 21 -38.33 30.72 29.93
CA LEU A 21 -38.38 30.64 28.47
C LEU A 21 -37.07 31.14 27.85
N SER A 22 -36.50 32.22 28.39
CA SER A 22 -35.20 32.75 27.96
C SER A 22 -34.05 31.75 28.23
N LEU A 23 -34.02 31.14 29.41
CA LEU A 23 -33.05 30.11 29.78
C LEU A 23 -33.16 28.86 28.88
N LEU A 24 -34.41 28.43 28.59
CA LEU A 24 -34.66 27.33 27.67
C LEU A 24 -34.16 27.65 26.26
N SER A 25 -34.45 28.86 25.76
CA SER A 25 -34.00 29.32 24.46
C SER A 25 -32.45 29.36 24.38
N ASP A 26 -31.80 29.88 25.42
CA ASP A 26 -30.35 29.96 25.50
C ASP A 26 -29.71 28.57 25.61
N ALA A 27 -30.29 27.68 26.41
CA ALA A 27 -29.84 26.28 26.49
C ALA A 27 -29.97 25.56 25.17
N LYS A 28 -31.05 25.78 24.43
CA LYS A 28 -31.27 25.22 23.11
C LYS A 28 -30.26 25.72 22.10
N LYS A 29 -29.96 27.01 22.08
CA LYS A 29 -28.93 27.60 21.22
C LYS A 29 -27.56 27.08 21.56
N GLU A 30 -27.23 26.92 22.82
CA GLU A 30 -25.97 26.34 23.29
C GLU A 30 -25.84 24.88 22.82
N ALA A 31 -26.89 24.09 22.96
CA ALA A 31 -26.95 22.72 22.50
C ALA A 31 -26.74 22.63 20.97
N GLU A 32 -27.41 23.50 20.22
CA GLU A 32 -27.25 23.58 18.75
C GLU A 32 -25.80 23.90 18.36
N LYS A 33 -25.16 24.86 19.05
CA LYS A 33 -23.75 25.20 18.84
C LYS A 33 -22.82 24.04 19.14
N ILE A 34 -23.06 23.31 20.22
CA ILE A 34 -22.28 22.14 20.59
C ILE A 34 -22.38 21.05 19.52
N ILE A 35 -23.62 20.79 19.05
CA ILE A 35 -23.87 19.79 17.98
C ILE A 35 -23.18 20.20 16.69
N GLU A 36 -23.29 21.46 16.28
CA GLU A 36 -22.67 21.97 15.08
C GLU A 36 -21.13 21.89 15.16
N SER A 37 -20.57 22.33 16.30
CA SER A 37 -19.14 22.21 16.55
C SER A 37 -18.67 20.75 16.54
N ALA A 38 -19.44 19.83 17.10
CA ALA A 38 -19.12 18.41 17.08
C ALA A 38 -19.17 17.83 15.65
N LYS A 39 -20.16 18.24 14.85
CA LYS A 39 -20.24 17.86 13.43
C LYS A 39 -19.05 18.35 12.64
N ASP A 40 -18.69 19.62 12.79
CA ASP A 40 -17.54 20.24 12.09
C ASP A 40 -16.23 19.55 12.47
N LYS A 41 -16.03 19.28 13.77
CA LYS A 41 -14.87 18.53 14.23
C LYS A 41 -14.84 17.11 13.68
N GLY A 42 -15.99 16.42 13.69
CA GLY A 42 -16.13 15.08 13.14
C GLY A 42 -15.81 15.04 11.66
N GLU A 43 -16.29 15.99 10.89
CA GLU A 43 -16.02 16.11 9.48
C GLU A 43 -14.56 16.42 9.18
N SER A 44 -13.96 17.34 9.96
CA SER A 44 -12.53 17.65 9.87
C SER A 44 -11.65 16.43 10.17
N ILE A 45 -11.98 15.67 11.23
CA ILE A 45 -11.26 14.43 11.56
C ILE A 45 -11.40 13.41 10.43
N LYS A 46 -12.61 13.24 9.91
CA LYS A 46 -12.86 12.33 8.77
C LYS A 46 -12.01 12.71 7.56
N ASN A 47 -12.02 13.99 7.18
CA ASN A 47 -11.25 14.47 6.02
C ASN A 47 -9.75 14.31 6.23
N ASN A 48 -9.24 14.59 7.42
CA ASN A 48 -7.83 14.37 7.76
C ASN A 48 -7.46 12.90 7.71
N LYS A 49 -8.31 12.00 8.17
CA LYS A 49 -8.08 10.54 8.09
C LYS A 49 -8.07 10.05 6.66
N ILE A 50 -8.97 10.54 5.83
CA ILE A 50 -9.00 10.22 4.40
C ILE A 50 -7.71 10.71 3.72
N LEU A 51 -7.28 11.92 4.03
CA LEU A 51 -6.04 12.48 3.47
C LEU A 51 -4.82 11.65 3.89
N GLN A 52 -4.70 11.33 5.18
CA GLN A 52 -3.63 10.46 5.69
C GLN A 52 -3.64 9.09 5.03
N ALA A 53 -4.81 8.49 4.83
CA ALA A 53 -4.93 7.21 4.15
C ALA A 53 -4.49 7.29 2.69
N LYS A 54 -4.84 8.36 1.97
CA LYS A 54 -4.39 8.62 0.60
C LYS A 54 -2.88 8.81 0.52
N GLU A 55 -2.31 9.59 1.41
CA GLU A 55 -0.85 9.80 1.49
C GLU A 55 -0.11 8.48 1.75
N LYS A 56 -0.62 7.68 2.70
CA LYS A 56 -0.05 6.37 3.00
C LYS A 56 -0.15 5.41 1.82
N PHE A 57 -1.27 5.41 1.13
CA PHE A 57 -1.45 4.62 -0.09
C PHE A 57 -0.43 5.00 -1.17
N LEU A 58 -0.24 6.30 -1.42
CA LEU A 58 0.72 6.78 -2.41
C LEU A 58 2.16 6.43 -2.03
N GLU A 59 2.50 6.55 -0.75
CA GLU A 59 3.80 6.14 -0.22
C GLU A 59 4.06 4.65 -0.45
N LEU A 60 3.12 3.80 -0.05
CA LEU A 60 3.21 2.35 -0.23
C LEU A 60 3.27 1.95 -1.71
N LYS A 61 2.49 2.63 -2.56
CA LYS A 61 2.53 2.42 -4.00
C LYS A 61 3.89 2.76 -4.59
N SER A 62 4.48 3.89 -4.19
CA SER A 62 5.81 4.31 -4.63
C SER A 62 6.89 3.33 -4.18
N GLU A 63 6.85 2.88 -2.92
CA GLU A 63 7.77 1.87 -2.42
C GLU A 63 7.64 0.54 -3.17
N HIS A 64 6.42 0.12 -3.45
CA HIS A 64 6.14 -1.10 -4.19
C HIS A 64 6.67 -1.02 -5.63
N GLU A 65 6.47 0.10 -6.31
CA GLU A 65 7.02 0.33 -7.65
C GLU A 65 8.55 0.26 -7.67
N LYS A 66 9.22 0.81 -6.66
CA LYS A 66 10.68 0.71 -6.52
C LYS A 66 11.15 -0.73 -6.33
N ILE A 67 10.43 -1.51 -5.52
CA ILE A 67 10.73 -2.93 -5.30
C ILE A 67 10.55 -3.72 -6.59
N ILE A 68 9.46 -3.50 -7.31
CA ILE A 68 9.21 -4.16 -8.61
C ILE A 68 10.31 -3.83 -9.59
N PHE A 69 10.68 -2.57 -9.73
CA PHE A 69 11.75 -2.12 -10.62
C PHE A 69 13.09 -2.79 -10.28
N SER A 70 13.44 -2.84 -9.00
CA SER A 70 14.65 -3.52 -8.54
C SER A 70 14.64 -5.02 -8.83
N ARG A 71 13.48 -5.68 -8.68
CA ARG A 71 13.33 -7.10 -9.01
C ARG A 71 13.43 -7.37 -10.50
N GLU A 72 12.84 -6.52 -11.32
CA GLU A 72 12.94 -6.61 -12.78
C GLU A 72 14.38 -6.49 -13.26
N ASP A 73 15.15 -5.56 -12.70
CA ASP A 73 16.59 -5.43 -13.00
C ASP A 73 17.37 -6.67 -12.61
N LYS A 74 17.12 -7.23 -11.43
CA LYS A 74 17.75 -8.48 -11.00
C LYS A 74 17.40 -9.64 -11.92
N ILE A 75 16.14 -9.74 -12.34
CA ILE A 75 15.70 -10.77 -13.30
C ILE A 75 16.46 -10.63 -14.61
N LYS A 76 16.59 -9.43 -15.15
CA LYS A 76 17.36 -9.19 -16.37
C LYS A 76 18.83 -9.60 -16.24
N ILE A 77 19.44 -9.33 -15.10
CA ILE A 77 20.82 -9.76 -14.83
C ILE A 77 20.91 -11.29 -14.80
N ILE A 78 19.98 -11.95 -14.11
CA ILE A 78 19.94 -13.42 -14.03
C ILE A 78 19.70 -14.03 -15.43
N GLU A 79 18.81 -13.47 -16.22
CA GLU A 79 18.57 -13.92 -17.60
C GLU A 79 19.82 -13.84 -18.46
N ARG A 80 20.60 -12.77 -18.35
CA ARG A 80 21.89 -12.62 -19.05
C ARG A 80 22.91 -13.64 -18.59
N GLU A 81 22.97 -13.90 -17.28
CA GLU A 81 23.87 -14.92 -16.73
C GLU A 81 23.49 -16.32 -17.22
N ILE A 82 22.20 -16.64 -17.23
CA ILE A 82 21.69 -17.92 -17.76
C ILE A 82 22.06 -18.06 -19.23
N SER A 83 21.80 -17.04 -20.03
CA SER A 83 22.14 -17.05 -21.45
C SER A 83 23.66 -17.26 -21.69
N SER A 84 24.49 -16.61 -20.90
CA SER A 84 25.94 -16.78 -20.95
C SER A 84 26.36 -18.20 -20.58
N LYS A 85 25.75 -18.78 -19.54
CA LYS A 85 26.03 -20.17 -19.13
C LYS A 85 25.58 -21.19 -20.16
N GLU A 86 24.41 -20.99 -20.76
CA GLU A 86 23.92 -21.83 -21.86
C GLU A 86 24.85 -21.81 -23.03
N SER A 87 25.37 -20.65 -23.42
CA SER A 87 26.36 -20.52 -24.49
C SER A 87 27.66 -21.27 -24.17
N LYS A 88 28.13 -21.22 -22.92
CA LYS A 88 29.29 -21.96 -22.48
C LYS A 88 29.06 -23.47 -22.50
N ILE A 89 27.91 -23.92 -22.07
CA ILE A 89 27.50 -25.33 -22.09
C ILE A 89 27.50 -25.85 -23.54
N ASP A 90 26.89 -25.10 -24.45
CA ASP A 90 26.87 -25.47 -25.88
C ASP A 90 28.29 -25.59 -26.46
N SER A 91 29.16 -24.67 -26.09
CA SER A 91 30.59 -24.74 -26.49
C SER A 91 31.32 -25.99 -25.95
N ILE A 92 31.03 -26.33 -24.69
CA ILE A 92 31.57 -27.53 -24.04
C ILE A 92 31.07 -28.81 -24.73
N ILE A 93 29.75 -28.87 -25.00
CA ILE A 93 29.16 -30.00 -25.71
C ILE A 93 29.77 -30.20 -27.09
N LYS A 94 29.96 -29.13 -27.86
CA LYS A 94 30.62 -29.19 -29.18
C LYS A 94 32.04 -29.70 -29.10
N LYS A 95 32.80 -29.23 -28.09
CA LYS A 95 34.16 -29.73 -27.85
C LYS A 95 34.20 -31.21 -27.51
N GLN A 96 33.26 -31.64 -26.66
CA GLN A 96 33.13 -33.03 -26.26
C GLN A 96 32.79 -33.93 -27.44
N GLU A 97 31.87 -33.52 -28.30
CA GLU A 97 31.49 -34.24 -29.52
C GLU A 97 32.68 -34.35 -30.46
N SER A 98 33.45 -33.27 -30.64
CA SER A 98 34.66 -33.26 -31.45
C SER A 98 35.71 -34.22 -30.90
N LEU A 99 35.95 -34.21 -29.59
CA LEU A 99 36.89 -35.12 -28.93
C LEU A 99 36.45 -36.58 -29.05
N ASN A 100 35.19 -36.87 -28.89
CA ASN A 100 34.63 -38.22 -29.06
C ASN A 100 34.83 -38.70 -30.49
N SER A 101 34.58 -37.84 -31.48
CA SER A 101 34.80 -38.16 -32.89
C SER A 101 36.31 -38.47 -33.18
N ASP A 102 37.20 -37.66 -32.61
CA ASP A 102 38.65 -37.88 -32.76
C ASP A 102 39.10 -39.17 -32.09
N LEU A 103 38.56 -39.51 -30.91
CA LEU A 103 38.84 -40.78 -30.23
C LEU A 103 38.36 -41.97 -31.03
N GLU A 104 37.18 -41.92 -31.61
CA GLU A 104 36.68 -42.98 -32.48
C GLU A 104 37.57 -43.22 -33.69
N LYS A 105 38.05 -42.14 -34.33
CA LYS A 105 38.98 -42.22 -35.45
C LYS A 105 40.30 -42.85 -35.02
N LYS A 106 40.88 -42.44 -33.90
CA LYS A 106 42.13 -43.02 -33.38
C LYS A 106 41.95 -44.48 -33.00
N ASN A 107 40.86 -44.86 -32.39
CA ASN A 107 40.56 -46.23 -32.06
C ASN A 107 40.45 -47.09 -33.32
N ALA A 108 39.79 -46.60 -34.37
CA ALA A 108 39.73 -47.28 -35.66
C ALA A 108 41.11 -47.45 -36.31
N GLU A 109 41.97 -46.44 -36.24
CA GLU A 109 43.35 -46.51 -36.72
C GLU A 109 44.17 -47.52 -35.95
N ILE A 110 44.05 -47.59 -34.64
CA ILE A 110 44.70 -48.55 -33.78
C ILE A 110 44.30 -49.99 -34.14
N GLU A 111 43.00 -50.23 -34.24
CA GLU A 111 42.43 -51.53 -34.61
C GLU A 111 42.93 -51.97 -35.97
N LEU A 112 43.02 -51.07 -36.91
CA LEU A 112 43.52 -51.35 -38.24
C LEU A 112 45.01 -51.70 -38.22
N LYS A 113 45.80 -50.98 -37.41
CA LYS A 113 47.28 -51.31 -37.25
C LYS A 113 47.46 -52.62 -36.52
N LEU A 114 46.66 -52.95 -35.52
CA LEU A 114 46.74 -54.25 -34.86
C LEU A 114 46.38 -55.39 -35.82
N SER A 115 45.38 -55.21 -36.65
CA SER A 115 44.98 -56.17 -37.67
C SER A 115 46.08 -56.42 -38.70
N THR A 116 46.85 -55.40 -39.07
CA THR A 116 47.95 -55.52 -40.00
C THR A 116 49.24 -56.17 -39.44
N LEU A 117 49.38 -56.18 -38.08
CA LEU A 117 50.49 -56.82 -37.40
C LEU A 117 50.29 -58.32 -37.18
N GLU A 118 49.07 -58.78 -37.24
CA GLU A 118 48.72 -60.20 -37.22
C GLU A 118 48.86 -60.80 -38.59
#